data_9a5e40edff166f39f477235412c4b17c
#
_entry.id   9a5e40edff166f39f477235412c4b17c
#
_cell.length_a   1.000
_cell.length_b   1.000
_cell.length_c   1.000
_cell.angle_alpha   90.00
_cell.angle_beta   90.00
_cell.angle_gamma   90.00
#
_symmetry.space_group_name_H-M   'P 1'
#
loop_
_entity.id
_entity.type
_entity.pdbx_description
1 polymer ?
#
loop_
_entity_poly.entity_id
_entity_poly.type
_entity_poly.pdbx_seq_one_letter_code
_entity_poly.pdbx_strand_id
1 'polypeptide(L)'
;MKIEILVAAHKKFPMPDKKGYLPILVGAVKNYKPGIEYQRDDEGESISAKNPNYNELTAVYWAWKNLKDVDAIGLVHYRRLFFDSKPYNLNNVISIENVEKLLTKYDVILPKKRNYYIETNYSHYIHAHHQEPLDKTREVIKNSYPQYLNTFDKVMSRRKAHMFNMFIMKKNAFDSYCSFIFGVLSKLEDKIDISNYSVQEARVYGYISELLMDVWLEVNAYKYTEVAWGQLGGKNNVKKAISLVKRKMGIKTKTHF
;
A
#
# COMPACT_ATOMS: atom_id res chain seq x y z
N MET A 1 2.00 -23.75 -4.13
CA MET A 1 1.11 -22.80 -3.41
C MET A 1 0.14 -22.14 -4.39
N LYS A 2 -1.10 -21.91 -3.97
CA LYS A 2 -2.04 -21.07 -4.74
C LYS A 2 -1.83 -19.61 -4.33
N ILE A 3 -1.19 -18.83 -5.21
CA ILE A 3 -0.81 -17.43 -4.96
C ILE A 3 -1.59 -16.52 -5.90
N GLU A 4 -2.20 -15.47 -5.36
CA GLU A 4 -2.90 -14.45 -6.14
C GLU A 4 -2.29 -13.07 -5.85
N ILE A 5 -1.70 -12.44 -6.86
CA ILE A 5 -1.12 -11.10 -6.79
C ILE A 5 -2.08 -10.13 -7.47
N LEU A 6 -2.79 -9.34 -6.68
CA LEU A 6 -3.69 -8.30 -7.16
C LEU A 6 -2.90 -7.20 -7.85
N VAL A 7 -3.30 -6.82 -9.07
CA VAL A 7 -2.75 -5.67 -9.79
C VAL A 7 -3.79 -4.55 -9.78
N ALA A 8 -3.69 -3.67 -8.79
CA ALA A 8 -4.67 -2.60 -8.61
C ALA A 8 -4.61 -1.55 -9.71
N ALA A 9 -5.74 -1.30 -10.37
CA ALA A 9 -5.89 -0.29 -11.41
C ALA A 9 -7.26 0.39 -11.33
N HIS A 10 -7.33 1.68 -11.68
CA HIS A 10 -8.56 2.47 -11.71
C HIS A 10 -9.15 2.63 -13.13
N LYS A 11 -8.50 2.04 -14.13
CA LYS A 11 -8.93 2.00 -15.54
C LYS A 11 -8.12 0.93 -16.27
N LYS A 12 -8.43 0.70 -17.56
CA LYS A 12 -7.70 -0.27 -18.39
C LYS A 12 -6.25 0.14 -18.60
N PHE A 13 -5.33 -0.78 -18.34
CA PHE A 13 -3.89 -0.68 -18.55
C PHE A 13 -3.33 -2.02 -19.04
N PRO A 14 -2.14 -2.05 -19.69
CA PRO A 14 -1.42 -3.28 -19.90
C PRO A 14 -1.11 -3.96 -18.54
N MET A 15 -1.42 -5.24 -18.44
CA MET A 15 -1.24 -6.05 -17.22
C MET A 15 -0.23 -7.16 -17.46
N PRO A 16 0.41 -7.69 -16.41
CA PRO A 16 1.18 -8.92 -16.52
C PRO A 16 0.30 -10.07 -17.03
N ASP A 17 0.68 -10.69 -18.12
CA ASP A 17 0.05 -11.91 -18.63
C ASP A 17 0.80 -13.13 -18.05
N LYS A 18 0.62 -13.37 -16.75
CA LYS A 18 1.26 -14.46 -16.03
C LYS A 18 0.28 -15.06 -15.03
N LYS A 19 0.34 -16.39 -14.89
CA LYS A 19 -0.43 -17.10 -13.85
C LYS A 19 -0.16 -16.49 -12.47
N GLY A 20 -1.20 -16.38 -11.65
CA GLY A 20 -1.11 -15.83 -10.30
C GLY A 20 -1.15 -14.28 -10.24
N TYR A 21 -1.28 -13.59 -11.37
CA TYR A 21 -1.56 -12.16 -11.39
C TYR A 21 -3.04 -11.93 -11.69
N LEU A 22 -3.73 -11.25 -10.77
CA LEU A 22 -5.15 -10.92 -10.88
C LEU A 22 -5.34 -9.40 -11.05
N PRO A 23 -5.57 -8.90 -12.27
CA PRO A 23 -5.98 -7.52 -12.45
C PRO A 23 -7.27 -7.23 -11.69
N ILE A 24 -7.27 -6.16 -10.87
CA ILE A 24 -8.44 -5.74 -10.11
C ILE A 24 -8.74 -4.26 -10.32
N LEU A 25 -10.00 -3.96 -10.67
CA LEU A 25 -10.50 -2.61 -10.84
C LEU A 25 -10.90 -2.05 -9.47
N VAL A 26 -10.14 -1.08 -8.96
CA VAL A 26 -10.41 -0.42 -7.68
C VAL A 26 -11.41 0.71 -7.84
N GLY A 27 -12.31 0.85 -6.85
CA GLY A 27 -13.42 1.78 -6.92
C GLY A 27 -14.36 1.45 -8.10
N ALA A 28 -14.56 0.17 -8.40
CA ALA A 28 -15.29 -0.31 -9.56
C ALA A 28 -16.72 0.26 -9.62
N VAL A 29 -17.34 0.51 -8.48
CA VAL A 29 -18.65 1.18 -8.37
C VAL A 29 -18.72 2.49 -9.15
N LYS A 30 -17.59 3.20 -9.33
CA LYS A 30 -17.47 4.46 -10.09
C LYS A 30 -16.60 4.36 -11.34
N ASN A 31 -15.62 3.46 -11.32
CA ASN A 31 -14.58 3.38 -12.34
C ASN A 31 -14.86 2.36 -13.43
N TYR A 32 -15.87 1.49 -13.23
CA TYR A 32 -16.21 0.48 -14.24
C TYR A 32 -16.67 1.13 -15.54
N LYS A 33 -16.14 0.61 -16.64
CA LYS A 33 -16.55 0.94 -18.01
C LYS A 33 -16.58 -0.35 -18.83
N PRO A 34 -17.50 -0.49 -19.79
CA PRO A 34 -17.53 -1.63 -20.70
C PRO A 34 -16.16 -1.88 -21.36
N GLY A 35 -15.76 -3.15 -21.46
CA GLY A 35 -14.46 -3.56 -22.00
C GLY A 35 -13.29 -3.60 -20.99
N ILE A 36 -13.56 -3.36 -19.70
CA ILE A 36 -12.62 -3.66 -18.61
C ILE A 36 -13.02 -5.01 -18.01
N GLU A 37 -12.24 -6.04 -18.32
CA GLU A 37 -12.48 -7.44 -17.90
C GLU A 37 -11.63 -7.81 -16.68
N TYR A 38 -11.45 -6.86 -15.74
CA TYR A 38 -10.75 -7.10 -14.50
C TYR A 38 -11.72 -7.59 -13.43
N GLN A 39 -11.20 -8.31 -12.43
CA GLN A 39 -11.94 -8.50 -11.18
C GLN A 39 -12.40 -7.14 -10.67
N ARG A 40 -13.63 -7.04 -10.24
CA ARG A 40 -14.16 -5.79 -9.67
C ARG A 40 -14.09 -5.86 -8.15
N ASP A 41 -13.65 -4.78 -7.52
CA ASP A 41 -13.60 -4.69 -6.06
C ASP A 41 -14.96 -4.38 -5.40
N ASP A 42 -16.03 -4.25 -6.21
CA ASP A 42 -17.42 -4.06 -5.76
C ASP A 42 -18.29 -5.34 -5.85
N GLU A 43 -17.67 -6.49 -6.18
CA GLU A 43 -18.33 -7.79 -6.20
C GLU A 43 -18.15 -8.51 -4.86
N GLY A 44 -19.22 -8.99 -4.24
CA GLY A 44 -19.19 -9.60 -2.91
C GLY A 44 -19.07 -8.58 -1.77
N GLU A 45 -18.43 -8.97 -0.65
CA GLU A 45 -18.22 -8.06 0.48
C GLU A 45 -17.15 -7.01 0.14
N SER A 46 -17.50 -5.72 0.21
CA SER A 46 -16.75 -4.66 -0.43
C SER A 46 -16.83 -3.32 0.29
N ILE A 47 -15.78 -2.51 0.12
CA ILE A 47 -15.74 -1.08 0.45
C ILE A 47 -15.38 -0.23 -0.79
N SER A 48 -15.72 -0.69 -1.99
CA SER A 48 -15.37 -0.03 -3.27
C SER A 48 -15.79 1.44 -3.33
N ALA A 49 -16.93 1.80 -2.72
CA ALA A 49 -17.41 3.19 -2.64
C ALA A 49 -16.44 4.11 -1.87
N LYS A 50 -15.62 3.57 -0.96
CA LYS A 50 -14.61 4.30 -0.18
C LYS A 50 -13.28 4.49 -0.93
N ASN A 51 -13.16 4.02 -2.17
CA ASN A 51 -11.93 4.12 -2.96
C ASN A 51 -11.31 5.53 -3.05
N PRO A 52 -12.08 6.64 -3.13
CA PRO A 52 -11.49 7.98 -3.14
C PRO A 52 -10.57 8.26 -1.94
N ASN A 53 -10.84 7.63 -0.80
CA ASN A 53 -10.13 7.85 0.47
C ASN A 53 -9.19 6.69 0.84
N TYR A 54 -9.58 5.45 0.50
CA TYR A 54 -8.84 4.20 0.79
C TYR A 54 -7.91 3.76 -0.34
N ASN A 55 -8.08 4.28 -1.55
CA ASN A 55 -7.30 3.94 -2.74
C ASN A 55 -7.28 2.42 -3.01
N GLU A 56 -6.09 1.85 -3.24
CA GLU A 56 -5.86 0.42 -3.48
C GLU A 56 -6.26 -0.49 -2.31
N LEU A 57 -6.46 0.05 -1.12
CA LEU A 57 -6.93 -0.74 0.03
C LEU A 57 -8.33 -1.31 -0.18
N THR A 58 -9.13 -0.75 -1.09
CA THR A 58 -10.42 -1.36 -1.44
C THR A 58 -10.25 -2.73 -2.10
N ALA A 59 -9.19 -2.93 -2.89
CA ALA A 59 -8.81 -4.24 -3.41
C ALA A 59 -8.29 -5.18 -2.30
N VAL A 60 -7.53 -4.65 -1.33
CA VAL A 60 -7.05 -5.43 -0.17
C VAL A 60 -8.23 -5.92 0.67
N TYR A 61 -9.20 -5.04 0.95
CA TYR A 61 -10.42 -5.40 1.67
C TYR A 61 -11.21 -6.47 0.93
N TRP A 62 -11.43 -6.27 -0.38
CA TRP A 62 -12.12 -7.24 -1.22
C TRP A 62 -11.44 -8.62 -1.17
N ALA A 63 -10.12 -8.67 -1.32
CA ALA A 63 -9.37 -9.93 -1.24
C ALA A 63 -9.49 -10.59 0.14
N TRP A 64 -9.40 -9.82 1.22
CA TRP A 64 -9.56 -10.32 2.59
C TRP A 64 -10.91 -11.00 2.81
N LYS A 65 -11.96 -10.42 2.25
CA LYS A 65 -13.33 -10.90 2.42
C LYS A 65 -13.72 -12.01 1.46
N ASN A 66 -13.20 -12.02 0.24
CA ASN A 66 -13.70 -12.88 -0.82
C ASN A 66 -12.71 -13.97 -1.29
N LEU A 67 -11.38 -13.78 -1.16
CA LEU A 67 -10.39 -14.81 -1.52
C LEU A 67 -10.14 -15.75 -0.33
N LYS A 68 -10.80 -16.90 -0.31
CA LYS A 68 -10.68 -17.88 0.79
C LYS A 68 -9.67 -19.00 0.47
N ASP A 69 -9.69 -19.53 -0.74
CA ASP A 69 -8.91 -20.69 -1.14
C ASP A 69 -7.58 -20.28 -1.78
N VAL A 70 -6.75 -19.55 -1.03
CA VAL A 70 -5.42 -19.13 -1.45
C VAL A 70 -4.42 -19.29 -0.31
N ASP A 71 -3.18 -19.65 -0.63
CA ASP A 71 -2.10 -19.79 0.34
C ASP A 71 -1.37 -18.48 0.60
N ALA A 72 -1.34 -17.60 -0.40
CA ALA A 72 -0.72 -16.27 -0.31
C ALA A 72 -1.43 -15.25 -1.19
N ILE A 73 -1.43 -13.98 -0.72
CA ILE A 73 -2.03 -12.84 -1.41
C ILE A 73 -0.99 -11.74 -1.55
N GLY A 74 -0.91 -11.15 -2.75
CA GLY A 74 -0.10 -9.98 -3.01
C GLY A 74 -0.91 -8.78 -3.46
N LEU A 75 -0.36 -7.58 -3.28
CA LEU A 75 -0.82 -6.34 -3.88
C LEU A 75 0.33 -5.63 -4.56
N VAL A 76 0.13 -5.30 -5.82
CA VAL A 76 0.98 -4.41 -6.63
C VAL A 76 0.09 -3.42 -7.39
N HIS A 77 0.70 -2.40 -8.00
CA HIS A 77 -0.04 -1.41 -8.79
C HIS A 77 0.27 -1.59 -10.27
N TYR A 78 -0.66 -1.22 -11.14
CA TYR A 78 -0.51 -1.28 -12.59
C TYR A 78 0.77 -0.62 -13.15
N ARG A 79 1.39 0.28 -12.40
CA ARG A 79 2.67 0.94 -12.77
C ARG A 79 3.83 0.62 -11.83
N ARG A 80 3.60 0.01 -10.68
CA ARG A 80 4.63 -0.36 -9.71
C ARG A 80 4.48 -1.84 -9.41
N LEU A 81 5.50 -2.61 -9.76
CA LEU A 81 5.49 -4.06 -9.60
C LEU A 81 6.80 -4.52 -8.96
N PHE A 82 6.80 -5.76 -8.51
CA PHE A 82 8.02 -6.50 -8.16
C PHE A 82 8.63 -7.13 -9.41
N PHE A 83 9.96 -7.24 -9.43
CA PHE A 83 10.68 -7.72 -10.60
C PHE A 83 11.76 -8.73 -10.22
N ASP A 84 11.89 -9.80 -11.02
CA ASP A 84 12.99 -10.75 -10.93
C ASP A 84 14.30 -10.13 -11.41
N SER A 85 14.24 -9.34 -12.46
CA SER A 85 15.42 -8.73 -13.11
C SER A 85 15.10 -7.43 -13.85
N LYS A 86 16.14 -6.72 -14.27
CA LYS A 86 16.04 -5.60 -15.23
C LYS A 86 16.07 -6.14 -16.67
N PRO A 87 15.50 -5.44 -17.64
CA PRO A 87 14.78 -4.17 -17.53
C PRO A 87 13.40 -4.34 -16.84
N TYR A 88 12.91 -3.29 -16.18
CA TYR A 88 11.60 -3.29 -15.50
C TYR A 88 10.47 -3.15 -16.53
N ASN A 89 9.99 -4.28 -17.01
CA ASN A 89 8.87 -4.42 -17.95
C ASN A 89 7.96 -5.58 -17.54
N LEU A 90 6.82 -5.74 -18.21
CA LEU A 90 5.83 -6.75 -17.84
C LEU A 90 6.33 -8.19 -17.97
N ASN A 91 7.32 -8.46 -18.81
CA ASN A 91 7.88 -9.81 -18.97
C ASN A 91 8.76 -10.22 -17.78
N ASN A 92 9.37 -9.23 -17.11
CA ASN A 92 10.34 -9.46 -16.02
C ASN A 92 9.73 -9.25 -14.62
N VAL A 93 8.39 -9.13 -14.51
CA VAL A 93 7.74 -9.13 -13.20
C VAL A 93 8.04 -10.43 -12.45
N ILE A 94 8.09 -10.36 -11.12
CA ILE A 94 8.43 -11.49 -10.28
C ILE A 94 7.58 -12.73 -10.62
N SER A 95 8.21 -13.85 -10.81
CA SER A 95 7.52 -15.10 -11.14
C SER A 95 6.93 -15.75 -9.89
N ILE A 96 5.86 -16.50 -10.05
CA ILE A 96 5.22 -17.22 -8.94
C ILE A 96 6.20 -18.23 -8.33
N GLU A 97 7.05 -18.88 -9.14
CA GLU A 97 8.08 -19.81 -8.68
C GLU A 97 9.09 -19.13 -7.74
N ASN A 98 9.49 -17.89 -8.02
CA ASN A 98 10.37 -17.12 -7.15
C ASN A 98 9.65 -16.64 -5.89
N VAL A 99 8.38 -16.26 -6.00
CA VAL A 99 7.54 -15.93 -4.83
C VAL A 99 7.42 -17.15 -3.92
N GLU A 100 7.12 -18.35 -4.45
CA GLU A 100 7.04 -19.60 -3.68
C GLU A 100 8.35 -19.88 -2.95
N LYS A 101 9.50 -19.81 -3.64
CA LYS A 101 10.83 -19.99 -3.01
C LYS A 101 11.07 -19.03 -1.86
N LEU A 102 10.65 -17.77 -1.99
CA LEU A 102 10.77 -16.78 -0.91
C LEU A 102 9.85 -17.11 0.25
N LEU A 103 8.59 -17.47 -0.02
CA LEU A 103 7.61 -17.80 1.01
C LEU A 103 7.88 -19.11 1.75
N THR A 104 8.80 -19.97 1.27
CA THR A 104 9.28 -21.10 2.09
C THR A 104 10.08 -20.64 3.32
N LYS A 105 10.74 -19.46 3.24
CA LYS A 105 11.65 -18.95 4.28
C LYS A 105 11.09 -17.75 5.03
N TYR A 106 10.21 -16.98 4.38
CA TYR A 106 9.63 -15.73 4.88
C TYR A 106 8.11 -15.79 4.88
N ASP A 107 7.49 -14.96 5.68
CA ASP A 107 6.03 -14.87 5.74
C ASP A 107 5.51 -13.72 4.87
N VAL A 108 6.38 -12.71 4.64
CA VAL A 108 6.04 -11.47 3.95
C VAL A 108 7.17 -11.08 2.98
N ILE A 109 6.80 -10.68 1.77
CA ILE A 109 7.69 -10.10 0.76
C ILE A 109 7.27 -8.64 0.58
N LEU A 110 8.23 -7.71 0.67
CA LEU A 110 8.02 -6.27 0.63
C LEU A 110 8.90 -5.58 -0.42
N PRO A 111 8.54 -4.38 -0.87
CA PRO A 111 9.45 -3.55 -1.65
C PRO A 111 10.61 -3.10 -0.77
N LYS A 112 11.78 -2.85 -1.37
CA LYS A 112 12.88 -2.19 -0.63
C LYS A 112 12.40 -0.88 -0.02
N LYS A 113 12.78 -0.64 1.25
CA LYS A 113 12.43 0.59 1.99
C LYS A 113 12.83 1.84 1.23
N ARG A 114 11.94 2.81 1.21
CA ARG A 114 12.26 4.16 0.78
C ARG A 114 13.02 4.88 1.88
N ASN A 115 14.11 5.57 1.52
CA ASN A 115 14.89 6.40 2.44
C ASN A 115 14.57 7.88 2.19
N TYR A 116 14.19 8.60 3.26
CA TYR A 116 13.90 10.04 3.23
C TYR A 116 15.12 10.91 3.58
N TYR A 117 16.26 10.28 3.88
CA TYR A 117 17.58 10.90 4.18
C TYR A 117 17.57 11.88 5.35
N ILE A 118 16.85 13.00 5.22
CA ILE A 118 16.85 14.11 6.19
C ILE A 118 15.55 14.22 6.99
N GLU A 119 14.47 13.61 6.51
CA GLU A 119 13.16 13.63 7.16
C GLU A 119 12.89 12.31 7.87
N THR A 120 12.24 12.38 9.02
CA THR A 120 11.63 11.19 9.63
C THR A 120 10.36 10.82 8.90
N ASN A 121 9.83 9.61 9.11
CA ASN A 121 8.54 9.21 8.54
C ASN A 121 7.43 10.18 8.98
N TYR A 122 7.45 10.63 10.24
CA TYR A 122 6.51 11.64 10.76
C TYR A 122 6.66 12.97 10.03
N SER A 123 7.87 13.56 10.02
CA SER A 123 8.07 14.87 9.41
C SER A 123 7.82 14.84 7.90
N HIS A 124 8.16 13.73 7.22
CA HIS A 124 7.86 13.57 5.80
C HIS A 124 6.34 13.57 5.53
N TYR A 125 5.57 12.89 6.39
CA TYR A 125 4.12 12.84 6.27
C TYR A 125 3.51 14.25 6.47
N ILE A 126 3.83 14.94 7.56
CA ILE A 126 3.22 16.24 7.88
C ILE A 126 3.63 17.36 6.92
N HIS A 127 4.77 17.25 6.24
CA HIS A 127 5.16 18.18 5.18
C HIS A 127 4.42 17.95 3.86
N ALA A 128 3.85 16.77 3.65
CA ALA A 128 3.15 16.40 2.42
C ALA A 128 1.62 16.35 2.58
N HIS A 129 1.14 16.13 3.80
CA HIS A 129 -0.25 15.88 4.15
C HIS A 129 -0.66 16.65 5.40
N HIS A 130 -1.95 16.64 5.76
CA HIS A 130 -2.42 17.17 7.03
C HIS A 130 -1.86 16.35 8.20
N GLN A 131 -1.42 17.02 9.25
CA GLN A 131 -0.85 16.40 10.44
C GLN A 131 -1.89 15.64 11.26
N GLU A 132 -3.10 16.20 11.39
CA GLU A 132 -4.18 15.68 12.24
C GLU A 132 -4.46 14.19 12.05
N PRO A 133 -4.61 13.63 10.81
CA PRO A 133 -4.86 12.21 10.64
C PRO A 133 -3.78 11.31 11.24
N LEU A 134 -2.51 11.70 11.17
CA LEU A 134 -1.42 10.91 11.74
C LEU A 134 -1.44 10.97 13.27
N ASP A 135 -1.69 12.14 13.85
CA ASP A 135 -1.81 12.30 15.31
C ASP A 135 -3.03 11.54 15.85
N LYS A 136 -4.18 11.59 15.14
CA LYS A 136 -5.37 10.80 15.49
C LYS A 136 -5.15 9.30 15.33
N THR A 137 -4.35 8.87 14.36
CA THR A 137 -3.93 7.47 14.24
C THR A 137 -3.16 7.02 15.48
N ARG A 138 -2.23 7.84 16.00
CA ARG A 138 -1.53 7.57 17.24
C ARG A 138 -2.49 7.43 18.45
N GLU A 139 -3.51 8.32 18.54
CA GLU A 139 -4.55 8.22 19.58
C GLU A 139 -5.36 6.90 19.46
N VAL A 140 -5.76 6.51 18.24
CA VAL A 140 -6.45 5.23 18.00
C VAL A 140 -5.58 4.06 18.45
N ILE A 141 -4.30 4.05 18.08
CA ILE A 141 -3.36 3.00 18.47
C ILE A 141 -3.22 2.97 19.99
N LYS A 142 -3.02 4.11 20.65
CA LYS A 142 -2.89 4.21 22.11
C LYS A 142 -4.11 3.60 22.83
N ASN A 143 -5.32 3.89 22.34
CA ASN A 143 -6.55 3.53 23.04
C ASN A 143 -7.06 2.12 22.70
N SER A 144 -6.84 1.64 21.47
CA SER A 144 -7.41 0.39 20.99
C SER A 144 -6.39 -0.71 20.71
N TYR A 145 -5.11 -0.36 20.54
CA TYR A 145 -4.01 -1.26 20.19
C TYR A 145 -2.73 -0.90 20.96
N PRO A 146 -2.77 -0.77 22.30
CA PRO A 146 -1.67 -0.20 23.10
C PRO A 146 -0.34 -0.93 22.92
N GLN A 147 -0.37 -2.23 22.61
CA GLN A 147 0.83 -3.03 22.32
C GLN A 147 1.62 -2.54 21.08
N TYR A 148 0.99 -1.76 20.17
CA TYR A 148 1.63 -1.21 18.99
C TYR A 148 2.22 0.20 19.22
N LEU A 149 1.88 0.89 20.32
CA LEU A 149 2.19 2.30 20.50
C LEU A 149 3.70 2.60 20.47
N ASN A 150 4.49 1.87 21.25
CA ASN A 150 5.94 2.09 21.29
C ASN A 150 6.60 1.84 19.93
N THR A 151 6.12 0.84 19.20
CA THR A 151 6.64 0.54 17.85
C THR A 151 6.18 1.60 16.85
N PHE A 152 4.95 2.09 16.97
CA PHE A 152 4.48 3.21 16.16
C PHE A 152 5.40 4.44 16.33
N ASP A 153 5.67 4.87 17.56
CA ASP A 153 6.52 6.02 17.83
C ASP A 153 7.96 5.82 17.30
N LYS A 154 8.51 4.61 17.46
CA LYS A 154 9.78 4.22 16.87
C LYS A 154 9.79 4.32 15.34
N VAL A 155 8.78 3.77 14.66
CA VAL A 155 8.68 3.79 13.19
C VAL A 155 8.53 5.22 12.70
N MET A 156 7.73 6.05 13.37
CA MET A 156 7.55 7.46 13.01
C MET A 156 8.85 8.27 13.13
N SER A 157 9.74 7.94 14.05
CA SER A 157 11.05 8.60 14.21
C SER A 157 12.10 8.16 13.18
N ARG A 158 11.88 7.08 12.44
CA ARG A 158 12.83 6.57 11.42
C ARG A 158 12.76 7.38 10.13
N ARG A 159 13.82 7.25 9.32
CA ARG A 159 13.96 7.87 8.01
C ARG A 159 13.72 6.91 6.83
N LYS A 160 13.29 5.69 7.14
CA LYS A 160 13.04 4.62 6.14
C LYS A 160 11.75 3.90 6.48
N ALA A 161 10.94 3.61 5.46
CA ALA A 161 9.74 2.80 5.59
C ALA A 161 9.44 2.02 4.31
N HIS A 162 8.72 0.91 4.43
CA HIS A 162 8.09 0.25 3.31
C HIS A 162 6.87 1.08 2.87
N MET A 163 6.84 1.44 1.58
CA MET A 163 5.84 2.36 1.04
C MET A 163 5.03 1.70 -0.06
N PHE A 164 3.99 2.38 -0.52
CA PHE A 164 3.14 2.01 -1.66
C PHE A 164 2.10 0.93 -1.39
N ASN A 165 1.88 0.51 -0.15
CA ASN A 165 0.98 -0.61 0.18
C ASN A 165 1.25 -1.89 -0.63
N MET A 166 2.49 -2.08 -1.10
CA MET A 166 2.89 -3.25 -1.89
C MET A 166 3.42 -4.36 -1.00
N PHE A 167 2.96 -5.57 -1.22
CA PHE A 167 3.38 -6.76 -0.47
C PHE A 167 3.00 -8.05 -1.20
N ILE A 168 3.58 -9.18 -0.78
CA ILE A 168 3.04 -10.53 -0.98
C ILE A 168 3.17 -11.24 0.36
N MET A 169 2.09 -11.78 0.90
CA MET A 169 2.02 -12.37 2.24
C MET A 169 1.39 -13.75 2.22
N LYS A 170 1.85 -14.67 3.07
CA LYS A 170 1.09 -15.87 3.42
C LYS A 170 -0.30 -15.48 3.95
N LYS A 171 -1.30 -16.32 3.71
CA LYS A 171 -2.70 -16.03 4.05
C LYS A 171 -2.90 -15.64 5.51
N ASN A 172 -2.26 -16.34 6.45
CA ASN A 172 -2.35 -16.02 7.88
C ASN A 172 -1.76 -14.63 8.23
N ALA A 173 -0.64 -14.27 7.61
CA ALA A 173 -0.04 -12.93 7.78
C ALA A 173 -0.94 -11.86 7.17
N PHE A 174 -1.50 -12.12 5.97
CA PHE A 174 -2.43 -11.23 5.31
C PHE A 174 -3.70 -10.99 6.15
N ASP A 175 -4.30 -12.03 6.72
CA ASP A 175 -5.50 -11.89 7.57
C ASP A 175 -5.20 -11.08 8.84
N SER A 176 -4.05 -11.32 9.47
CA SER A 176 -3.58 -10.54 10.62
C SER A 176 -3.36 -9.08 10.26
N TYR A 177 -2.70 -8.80 9.11
CA TYR A 177 -2.49 -7.45 8.62
C TYR A 177 -3.82 -6.73 8.33
N CYS A 178 -4.73 -7.37 7.62
CA CYS A 178 -6.04 -6.81 7.30
C CYS A 178 -6.85 -6.51 8.56
N SER A 179 -6.87 -7.42 9.55
CA SER A 179 -7.55 -7.20 10.82
C SER A 179 -7.01 -5.96 11.55
N PHE A 180 -5.69 -5.79 11.58
CA PHE A 180 -5.05 -4.62 12.20
C PHE A 180 -5.33 -3.34 11.41
N ILE A 181 -5.03 -3.33 10.10
CA ILE A 181 -5.09 -2.10 9.32
C ILE A 181 -6.52 -1.56 9.20
N PHE A 182 -7.49 -2.41 8.86
CA PHE A 182 -8.89 -1.98 8.76
C PHE A 182 -9.50 -1.67 10.11
N GLY A 183 -9.07 -2.34 11.19
CA GLY A 183 -9.48 -2.01 12.54
C GLY A 183 -8.98 -0.65 13.01
N VAL A 184 -7.75 -0.24 12.64
CA VAL A 184 -7.23 1.10 12.93
C VAL A 184 -7.92 2.15 12.06
N LEU A 185 -8.03 1.90 10.75
CA LEU A 185 -8.58 2.88 9.80
C LEU A 185 -10.06 3.16 10.01
N SER A 186 -10.87 2.15 10.37
CA SER A 186 -12.29 2.37 10.67
C SER A 186 -12.47 3.26 11.90
N LYS A 187 -11.65 3.08 12.94
CA LYS A 187 -11.69 3.95 14.13
C LYS A 187 -11.14 5.35 13.86
N LEU A 188 -10.25 5.49 12.88
CA LEU A 188 -9.76 6.79 12.44
C LEU A 188 -10.85 7.57 11.68
N GLU A 189 -11.68 6.88 10.87
CA GLU A 189 -12.83 7.52 10.19
C GLU A 189 -13.74 8.25 11.18
N ASP A 190 -13.98 7.67 12.37
CA ASP A 190 -14.84 8.27 13.40
C ASP A 190 -14.20 9.48 14.10
N LYS A 191 -12.92 9.78 13.84
CA LYS A 191 -12.13 10.79 14.57
C LYS A 191 -11.67 11.98 13.74
N ILE A 192 -11.81 11.92 12.42
CA ILE A 192 -11.38 12.98 11.51
C ILE A 192 -12.49 13.37 10.55
N ASP A 193 -12.59 14.65 10.26
CA ASP A 193 -13.46 15.17 9.21
C ASP A 193 -12.61 15.57 7.99
N ILE A 194 -12.80 14.85 6.89
CA ILE A 194 -12.08 15.07 5.63
C ILE A 194 -12.95 15.77 4.56
N SER A 195 -14.13 16.28 4.93
CA SER A 195 -15.10 16.86 3.98
C SER A 195 -14.54 18.08 3.24
N ASN A 196 -13.65 18.84 3.90
CA ASN A 196 -13.02 20.03 3.34
C ASN A 196 -11.65 19.77 2.70
N TYR A 197 -11.22 18.48 2.61
CA TYR A 197 -9.94 18.13 1.99
C TYR A 197 -10.06 18.15 0.46
N SER A 198 -8.99 18.54 -0.21
CA SER A 198 -8.89 18.35 -1.66
C SER A 198 -8.92 16.86 -2.01
N VAL A 199 -9.25 16.54 -3.26
CA VAL A 199 -9.26 15.13 -3.75
C VAL A 199 -7.96 14.39 -3.44
N GLN A 200 -6.82 15.07 -3.50
CA GLN A 200 -5.52 14.47 -3.20
C GLN A 200 -5.30 14.26 -1.70
N GLU A 201 -5.69 15.22 -0.88
CA GLU A 201 -5.55 15.16 0.57
C GLU A 201 -6.52 14.16 1.20
N ALA A 202 -7.73 14.04 0.63
CA ALA A 202 -8.75 13.08 1.08
C ALA A 202 -8.34 11.61 0.95
N ARG A 203 -7.21 11.29 0.31
CA ARG A 203 -6.63 9.93 0.22
C ARG A 203 -5.95 9.46 1.51
N VAL A 204 -6.40 9.98 2.63
CA VAL A 204 -5.80 9.85 3.97
C VAL A 204 -5.53 8.41 4.36
N TYR A 205 -6.52 7.52 4.22
CA TYR A 205 -6.40 6.15 4.74
C TYR A 205 -5.38 5.33 3.94
N GLY A 206 -5.26 5.60 2.63
CA GLY A 206 -4.20 5.04 1.81
C GLY A 206 -2.80 5.48 2.26
N TYR A 207 -2.62 6.76 2.63
CA TYR A 207 -1.33 7.28 3.09
C TYR A 207 -0.98 6.81 4.50
N ILE A 208 -1.95 6.75 5.42
CA ILE A 208 -1.74 6.25 6.78
C ILE A 208 -1.35 4.77 6.75
N SER A 209 -2.00 3.95 5.92
CA SER A 209 -1.71 2.52 5.84
C SER A 209 -0.27 2.21 5.43
N GLU A 210 0.34 3.03 4.55
CA GLU A 210 1.74 2.87 4.17
C GLU A 210 2.69 2.95 5.38
N LEU A 211 2.39 3.78 6.37
CA LEU A 211 3.19 3.95 7.58
C LEU A 211 2.96 2.82 8.62
N LEU A 212 1.81 2.15 8.56
CA LEU A 212 1.43 1.12 9.53
C LEU A 212 2.00 -0.27 9.20
N MET A 213 2.50 -0.51 7.99
CA MET A 213 3.09 -1.80 7.59
C MET A 213 4.28 -2.18 8.49
N ASP A 214 5.25 -1.28 8.66
CA ASP A 214 6.42 -1.55 9.50
C ASP A 214 6.05 -1.69 10.99
N VAL A 215 5.03 -0.98 11.45
CA VAL A 215 4.50 -1.09 12.82
C VAL A 215 3.93 -2.49 13.07
N TRP A 216 3.08 -2.97 12.15
CA TRP A 216 2.48 -4.29 12.23
C TRP A 216 3.54 -5.41 12.15
N LEU A 217 4.48 -5.32 11.22
CA LEU A 217 5.55 -6.29 11.04
C LEU A 217 6.36 -6.52 12.33
N GLU A 218 6.79 -5.42 12.96
CA GLU A 218 7.70 -5.49 14.11
C GLU A 218 7.00 -6.01 15.37
N VAL A 219 5.73 -5.61 15.59
CA VAL A 219 4.98 -6.10 16.76
C VAL A 219 4.66 -7.58 16.64
N ASN A 220 4.34 -8.06 15.45
CA ASN A 220 3.97 -9.46 15.24
C ASN A 220 5.16 -10.37 14.90
N ALA A 221 6.37 -9.84 14.81
CA ALA A 221 7.61 -10.57 14.53
C ALA A 221 7.57 -11.45 13.28
N TYR A 222 6.81 -11.08 12.24
CA TYR A 222 6.78 -11.80 10.98
C TYR A 222 8.14 -11.70 10.26
N LYS A 223 8.61 -12.83 9.76
CA LYS A 223 9.83 -12.88 8.94
C LYS A 223 9.53 -12.32 7.56
N TYR A 224 10.27 -11.30 7.15
CA TYR A 224 10.10 -10.70 5.83
C TYR A 224 11.39 -10.64 5.03
N THR A 225 11.25 -10.47 3.73
CA THR A 225 12.33 -10.16 2.80
C THR A 225 11.96 -9.00 1.89
N GLU A 226 12.96 -8.29 1.40
CA GLU A 226 12.78 -7.19 0.47
C GLU A 226 13.20 -7.62 -0.95
N VAL A 227 12.36 -7.29 -1.94
CA VAL A 227 12.63 -7.55 -3.35
C VAL A 227 12.70 -6.26 -4.16
N ALA A 228 13.29 -6.36 -5.35
CA ALA A 228 13.36 -5.25 -6.28
C ALA A 228 11.96 -4.86 -6.75
N TRP A 229 11.66 -3.58 -6.72
CA TRP A 229 10.46 -3.02 -7.31
C TRP A 229 10.83 -1.93 -8.33
N GLY A 230 9.95 -1.67 -9.25
CA GLY A 230 10.15 -0.66 -10.27
C GLY A 230 8.86 -0.05 -10.77
N GLN A 231 8.99 1.01 -11.56
CA GLN A 231 7.86 1.70 -12.18
C GLN A 231 7.95 1.52 -13.70
N LEU A 232 6.86 1.05 -14.31
CA LEU A 232 6.69 1.02 -15.75
C LEU A 232 6.56 2.45 -16.29
N GLY A 233 7.19 2.74 -17.45
CA GLY A 233 7.05 4.03 -18.14
C GLY A 233 7.96 5.16 -17.66
N GLY A 234 9.16 4.84 -17.16
CA GLY A 234 10.25 5.80 -16.90
C GLY A 234 10.07 6.65 -15.64
N LYS A 235 11.17 6.94 -14.95
CA LYS A 235 11.19 7.80 -13.75
C LYS A 235 11.63 9.22 -14.15
N ASN A 236 10.83 10.23 -13.86
CA ASN A 236 11.24 11.64 -13.87
C ASN A 236 12.00 11.98 -12.56
N ASN A 237 13.17 11.36 -12.36
CA ASN A 237 13.96 11.51 -11.14
C ASN A 237 14.43 12.95 -10.89
N VAL A 238 14.69 13.71 -11.93
CA VAL A 238 15.14 15.12 -11.84
C VAL A 238 14.05 16.01 -11.26
N LYS A 239 12.79 15.86 -11.71
CA LYS A 239 11.66 16.63 -11.15
C LYS A 239 11.40 16.30 -9.68
N LYS A 240 11.61 15.04 -9.27
CA LYS A 240 11.46 14.61 -7.86
C LYS A 240 12.54 15.20 -6.96
N ALA A 241 13.80 15.24 -7.41
CA ALA A 241 14.89 15.85 -6.66
C ALA A 241 14.66 17.36 -6.46
N ILE A 242 14.25 18.07 -7.50
CA ILE A 242 13.94 19.50 -7.44
C ILE A 242 12.75 19.78 -6.48
N SER A 243 11.72 18.95 -6.49
CA SER A 243 10.56 19.12 -5.60
C SER A 243 10.91 18.89 -4.13
N LEU A 244 11.86 17.99 -3.85
CA LEU A 244 12.36 17.71 -2.50
C LEU A 244 13.15 18.91 -1.93
N VAL A 245 13.99 19.53 -2.77
CA VAL A 245 14.75 20.74 -2.40
C VAL A 245 13.81 21.94 -2.19
N LYS A 246 12.82 22.14 -3.09
CA LYS A 246 11.84 23.23 -2.96
C LYS A 246 11.01 23.13 -1.68
N ARG A 247 10.59 21.92 -1.27
CA ARG A 247 9.87 21.71 -0.01
C ARG A 247 10.70 22.09 1.21
N LYS A 248 12.01 21.76 1.21
CA LYS A 248 12.91 22.17 2.28
C LYS A 248 13.04 23.69 2.42
N MET A 249 12.79 24.44 1.33
CA MET A 249 12.78 25.91 1.28
C MET A 249 11.40 26.51 1.60
N GLY A 250 10.45 25.71 2.13
CA GLY A 250 9.11 26.19 2.48
C GLY A 250 8.16 26.44 1.28
N ILE A 251 8.57 26.08 0.06
CA ILE A 251 7.75 26.26 -1.14
C ILE A 251 6.84 25.03 -1.29
N LYS A 252 5.52 25.21 -1.10
CA LYS A 252 4.53 24.17 -1.34
C LYS A 252 4.60 23.73 -2.81
N THR A 253 5.04 22.51 -3.05
CA THR A 253 5.06 21.90 -4.40
C THR A 253 4.05 20.76 -4.44
N LYS A 254 3.15 20.78 -5.42
CA LYS A 254 2.25 19.65 -5.70
C LYS A 254 3.10 18.42 -6.06
N THR A 255 3.06 17.40 -5.23
CA THR A 255 3.67 16.10 -5.53
C THR A 255 2.64 15.18 -6.12
N HIS A 256 2.77 14.90 -7.41
CA HIS A 256 2.19 13.69 -7.98
C HIS A 256 3.16 12.53 -7.69
N PHE A 257 2.74 11.60 -6.85
CA PHE A 257 3.39 10.29 -6.66
C PHE A 257 2.99 9.34 -7.78
#